data_763567beb0a0e7019202ecaf627e84d6
#
_entry.id   763567beb0a0e7019202ecaf627e84d6
#
_cell.length_a   1.000
_cell.length_b   1.000
_cell.length_c   1.000
_cell.angle_alpha   90.00
_cell.angle_beta   90.00
_cell.angle_gamma   90.00
#
_symmetry.space_group_name_H-M   'P 1'
#
loop_
_entity.id
_entity.type
_entity.pdbx_description
1 polymer ?
#
loop_
_entity_poly.entity_id
_entity_poly.type
_entity_poly.pdbx_seq_one_letter_code
_entity_poly.pdbx_strand_id
1 'polypeptide(L)' 'MREIATPNAPAAVGPYSQAYEHNGMLFASGQIPADPKTGAFPEGIRAQAKQSCENVKAILEAA' A
#
# COMPACT_ATOMS: atom_id res chain seq x y z
N MET A 1 -19.36 1.57 2.11
CA MET A 1 -17.90 1.47 2.36
C MET A 1 -17.36 0.28 1.58
N ARG A 2 -16.28 0.46 0.87
CA ARG A 2 -15.71 -0.57 -0.01
C ARG A 2 -14.26 -0.80 0.36
N GLU A 3 -13.91 -2.05 0.63
CA GLU A 3 -12.53 -2.42 0.89
C GLU A 3 -11.72 -2.39 -0.40
N ILE A 4 -10.54 -1.80 -0.34
CA ILE A 4 -9.59 -1.77 -1.45
C ILE A 4 -8.48 -2.76 -1.13
N ALA A 5 -8.22 -3.67 -2.06
CA ALA A 5 -7.14 -4.64 -1.92
C ALA A 5 -6.51 -4.85 -3.29
N THR A 6 -5.19 -4.86 -3.34
CA THR A 6 -4.47 -5.03 -4.60
C THR A 6 -3.19 -5.84 -4.38
N PRO A 7 -2.84 -6.74 -5.32
CA PRO A 7 -1.55 -7.43 -5.26
C PRO A 7 -0.38 -6.53 -5.63
N ASN A 8 -0.65 -5.31 -6.11
CA ASN A 8 0.39 -4.36 -6.51
C ASN A 8 0.89 -3.52 -5.33
N ALA A 9 0.38 -3.76 -4.13
CA ALA A 9 0.90 -3.20 -2.88
C ALA A 9 1.04 -4.35 -1.89
N PRO A 10 1.90 -4.21 -0.84
CA PRO A 10 2.06 -5.28 0.13
C PRO A 10 0.75 -5.67 0.80
N ALA A 11 0.52 -6.97 0.95
CA ALA A 11 -0.66 -7.47 1.65
C ALA A 11 -0.62 -7.05 3.12
N ALA A 12 -1.79 -6.89 3.72
CA ALA A 12 -1.89 -6.60 5.15
C ALA A 12 -1.31 -7.77 5.95
N VAL A 13 -0.37 -7.47 6.84
CA VAL A 13 0.30 -8.49 7.66
C VAL A 13 -0.26 -8.52 9.08
N GLY A 14 -1.46 -8.00 9.29
CA GLY A 14 -2.12 -7.97 10.57
C GLY A 14 -3.63 -7.82 10.38
N PRO A 15 -4.38 -7.61 11.48
CA PRO A 15 -5.83 -7.51 11.39
C PRO A 15 -6.27 -6.13 10.88
N TYR A 16 -5.87 -5.77 9.66
CA TYR A 16 -6.24 -4.53 9.03
C TYR A 16 -6.34 -4.72 7.51
N SER A 17 -6.96 -3.76 6.84
CA SER A 17 -7.07 -3.74 5.38
C SER A 17 -6.07 -2.76 4.79
N GLN A 18 -5.78 -2.91 3.50
CA GLN A 18 -4.92 -1.94 2.81
C GLN A 18 -5.59 -0.57 2.75
N ALA A 19 -6.87 -0.51 2.42
CA ALA A 19 -7.62 0.74 2.37
C ALA A 19 -9.12 0.48 2.29
N TYR A 20 -9.90 1.52 2.58
CA TYR A 20 -11.35 1.54 2.35
C TYR A 20 -11.73 2.84 1.65
N GLU A 21 -12.72 2.75 0.76
CA GLU A 21 -13.28 3.92 0.09
C GLU A 21 -14.69 4.16 0.65
N HIS A 22 -15.02 5.42 0.94
CA HIS A 22 -16.34 5.81 1.42
C HIS A 22 -16.63 7.26 1.05
N ASN A 23 -17.74 7.48 0.35
CA ASN A 23 -18.20 8.81 -0.05
C ASN A 23 -17.14 9.62 -0.80
N GLY A 24 -16.39 8.96 -1.70
CA GLY A 24 -15.36 9.63 -2.48
C GLY A 24 -14.05 9.87 -1.74
N MET A 25 -13.94 9.39 -0.49
CA MET A 25 -12.72 9.49 0.31
C MET A 25 -12.05 8.14 0.42
N LEU A 26 -10.72 8.13 0.41
CA LEU A 26 -9.93 6.92 0.59
C LEU A 26 -9.23 6.98 1.94
N PHE A 27 -9.45 5.94 2.74
CA PHE A 27 -8.79 5.78 4.05
C PHE A 27 -7.79 4.64 3.92
N ALA A 28 -6.50 4.98 3.80
CA ALA A 28 -5.45 4.01 3.55
C ALA A 28 -4.63 3.76 4.81
N SER A 29 -4.25 2.50 5.03
CA SER A 29 -3.31 2.13 6.06
C SER A 29 -1.91 2.62 5.69
N GLY A 30 -1.02 2.76 6.67
CA GLY A 30 0.36 3.11 6.41
C GLY A 30 1.02 2.09 5.50
N GLN A 31 1.84 2.58 4.57
CA GLN A 31 2.52 1.72 3.60
C GLN A 31 4.00 1.63 3.92
N ILE A 32 4.44 0.46 4.34
CA ILE A 32 5.86 0.17 4.56
C ILE A 32 6.55 -0.02 3.20
N PRO A 33 7.88 0.19 3.13
CA PRO A 33 8.60 0.12 1.86
C PRO A 33 8.94 -1.31 1.44
N ALA A 34 7.96 -2.22 1.51
CA ALA A 34 8.15 -3.59 1.09
C ALA A 34 7.75 -3.75 -0.38
N ASP A 35 8.57 -4.48 -1.15
CA ASP A 35 8.23 -4.83 -2.51
C ASP A 35 7.05 -5.81 -2.47
N PRO A 36 5.94 -5.51 -3.16
CA PRO A 36 4.74 -6.36 -3.07
C PRO A 36 4.95 -7.76 -3.65
N LYS A 37 5.95 -7.96 -4.49
CA LYS A 37 6.23 -9.26 -5.11
C LYS A 37 7.14 -10.13 -4.26
N THR A 38 8.09 -9.54 -3.54
CA THR A 38 9.11 -10.29 -2.82
C THR A 38 9.03 -10.12 -1.31
N GLY A 39 8.39 -9.05 -0.83
CA GLY A 39 8.36 -8.70 0.59
C GLY A 39 9.64 -8.06 1.08
N ALA A 40 10.63 -7.88 0.22
CA ALA A 40 11.92 -7.32 0.61
C ALA A 40 11.88 -5.80 0.66
N PHE A 41 12.69 -5.23 1.54
CA PHE A 41 12.85 -3.78 1.63
C PHE A 41 14.09 -3.36 0.84
N PRO A 42 14.00 -2.33 0.00
CA PRO A 42 15.18 -1.80 -0.68
C PRO A 42 16.12 -1.13 0.32
N GLU A 43 17.39 -1.02 -0.03
CA GLU A 43 18.38 -0.38 0.83
C GLU A 43 18.40 1.13 0.60
N GLY A 44 18.54 1.88 1.70
CA GLY A 44 18.67 3.32 1.67
C GLY A 44 17.33 4.04 1.75
N ILE A 45 17.36 5.21 2.38
CA ILE A 45 16.14 5.97 2.63
C ILE A 45 15.46 6.44 1.34
N ARG A 46 16.25 6.77 0.32
CA ARG A 46 15.68 7.24 -0.95
C ARG A 46 14.90 6.15 -1.65
N ALA A 47 15.48 4.94 -1.71
CA ALA A 47 14.80 3.79 -2.33
C ALA A 47 13.59 3.34 -1.52
N GLN A 48 13.68 3.41 -0.20
CA GLN A 48 12.56 3.05 0.68
C GLN A 48 11.41 4.05 0.54
N ALA A 49 11.71 5.34 0.50
CA ALA A 49 10.68 6.36 0.29
C ALA A 49 9.99 6.17 -1.06
N LYS A 50 10.75 5.86 -2.10
CA LYS A 50 10.19 5.60 -3.42
C LYS A 50 9.25 4.39 -3.38
N GLN A 51 9.67 3.31 -2.73
CA GLN A 51 8.86 2.09 -2.67
C GLN A 51 7.55 2.33 -1.89
N SER A 52 7.61 3.06 -0.78
CA SER A 52 6.40 3.40 -0.03
C SER A 52 5.43 4.22 -0.88
N CYS A 53 5.95 5.20 -1.63
CA CYS A 53 5.11 6.01 -2.51
C CYS A 53 4.52 5.19 -3.66
N GLU A 54 5.27 4.25 -4.23
CA GLU A 54 4.76 3.35 -5.25
C GLU A 54 3.63 2.47 -4.70
N ASN A 55 3.76 2.02 -3.45
CA ASN A 55 2.72 1.21 -2.81
C ASN A 55 1.44 2.03 -2.59
N VAL A 56 1.57 3.28 -2.15
CA VAL A 56 0.43 4.19 -2.02
C VAL A 56 -0.22 4.42 -3.38
N LYS A 57 0.58 4.64 -4.42
CA LYS A 57 0.08 4.84 -5.78
C LYS A 57 -0.74 3.63 -6.24
N ALA A 58 -0.25 2.42 -5.96
CA ALA A 58 -0.96 1.20 -6.35
C ALA A 58 -2.34 1.12 -5.69
N ILE A 59 -2.43 1.52 -4.42
CA ILE A 59 -3.71 1.55 -3.71
C ILE A 59 -4.65 2.58 -4.32
N LEU A 60 -4.14 3.77 -4.64
CA LEU A 60 -4.94 4.81 -5.28
C LEU A 60 -5.47 4.35 -6.64
N GLU A 61 -4.64 3.66 -7.41
CA GLU A 61 -5.04 3.16 -8.72
C GLU A 61 -6.09 2.05 -8.61
N ALA A 62 -6.03 1.25 -7.54
CA ALA A 62 -7.00 0.19 -7.30
C ALA A 62 -8.35 0.73 -6.83
N ALA A 63 -8.38 1.93 -6.30
CA ALA A 63 -9.60 2.54 -5.79
C ALA A 63 -10.47 3.20 -6.87
#